data_5460564f5d37e8b5ac409a48d2f7c017
#
_entry.id   5460564f5d37e8b5ac409a48d2f7c017
#
_cell.length_a   1.000
_cell.length_b   1.000
_cell.length_c   1.000
_cell.angle_alpha   90.00
_cell.angle_beta   90.00
_cell.angle_gamma   90.00
#
_symmetry.space_group_name_H-M   'P 1'
#
loop_
_entity.id
_entity.type
_entity.pdbx_description
1 polymer ?
#
loop_
_entity_poly.entity_id
_entity_poly.type
_entity_poly.pdbx_seq_one_letter_code
_entity_poly.pdbx_strand_id
1 'polypeptide(L)' 'SKLSTISTANKISLTALDIDGGTDIGEAVADADLFIVDNGAGGTNRKVTASALKTYASGASASKGFATAMAIAL' A
#
# COMPACT_ATOMS: atom_id res chain seq x y z
N SER A 1 13.55 -5.44 -27.34
CA SER A 1 12.80 -6.59 -26.91
C SER A 1 11.42 -6.19 -26.39
N LYS A 2 10.45 -7.05 -26.64
CA LYS A 2 9.10 -6.83 -26.13
C LYS A 2 9.03 -6.95 -24.63
N LEU A 3 10.01 -7.62 -24.04
CA LEU A 3 10.08 -7.82 -22.60
C LEU A 3 10.91 -6.77 -21.89
N SER A 4 11.34 -5.75 -22.63
CA SER A 4 12.08 -4.65 -22.05
C SER A 4 11.18 -3.85 -21.11
N THR A 5 11.80 -3.13 -20.20
CA THR A 5 11.08 -2.30 -19.24
C THR A 5 10.15 -1.31 -19.95
N ILE A 6 8.91 -1.28 -19.52
CA ILE A 6 7.96 -0.28 -20.00
C ILE A 6 8.09 0.91 -19.06
N SER A 7 8.58 2.02 -19.60
CA SER A 7 8.82 3.22 -18.80
C SER A 7 7.90 4.39 -19.13
N THR A 8 7.10 4.23 -20.19
CA THR A 8 6.18 5.29 -20.57
C THR A 8 4.92 5.21 -19.71
N ALA A 9 4.47 6.36 -19.21
CA ALA A 9 3.28 6.43 -18.38
C ALA A 9 2.03 5.99 -19.15
N ASN A 10 1.07 5.46 -18.43
CA ASN A 10 -0.25 5.10 -18.95
C ASN A 10 -0.25 3.99 -19.97
N LYS A 11 0.78 3.14 -19.97
CA LYS A 11 0.89 2.04 -20.93
C LYS A 11 0.40 0.71 -20.40
N ILE A 12 0.19 0.60 -19.09
CA ILE A 12 -0.30 -0.64 -18.47
C ILE A 12 -1.56 -0.33 -17.68
N SER A 13 -2.65 -0.95 -18.07
CA SER A 13 -3.91 -0.84 -17.32
C SER A 13 -3.84 -1.70 -16.08
N LEU A 14 -4.47 -1.26 -15.00
CA LEU A 14 -4.58 -2.08 -13.79
C LEU A 14 -5.25 -3.41 -14.07
N THR A 15 -6.21 -3.42 -15.01
CA THR A 15 -6.92 -4.65 -15.34
C THR A 15 -6.04 -5.65 -16.08
N ALA A 16 -4.87 -5.20 -16.56
CA ALA A 16 -3.92 -6.10 -17.23
C ALA A 16 -3.05 -6.86 -16.24
N LEU A 17 -3.11 -6.51 -14.96
CA LEU A 17 -2.30 -7.15 -13.93
C LEU A 17 -3.06 -8.33 -13.33
N ASP A 18 -2.45 -9.51 -13.36
CA ASP A 18 -3.06 -10.72 -12.79
C ASP A 18 -2.65 -10.84 -11.32
N ILE A 19 -3.26 -10.01 -10.50
CA ILE A 19 -2.93 -9.98 -9.06
C ILE A 19 -3.39 -11.26 -8.39
N ASP A 20 -4.60 -11.71 -8.73
CA ASP A 20 -5.17 -12.91 -8.14
C ASP A 20 -4.33 -14.14 -8.44
N GLY A 21 -3.73 -14.19 -9.62
CA GLY A 21 -2.87 -15.29 -10.02
C GLY A 21 -1.45 -15.21 -9.49
N GLY A 22 -1.12 -14.15 -8.77
CA GLY A 22 0.22 -14.01 -8.23
C GLY A 22 0.48 -14.95 -7.05
N THR A 23 1.76 -15.18 -6.77
CA THR A 23 2.15 -15.99 -5.64
C THR A 23 1.92 -15.22 -4.34
N ASP A 24 1.30 -15.88 -3.38
CA ASP A 24 1.07 -15.27 -2.07
C ASP A 24 2.40 -14.97 -1.37
N ILE A 25 2.41 -13.91 -0.59
CA ILE A 25 3.61 -13.52 0.16
C ILE A 25 4.02 -14.59 1.17
N GLY A 26 3.05 -15.33 1.70
CA GLY A 26 3.32 -16.47 2.59
C GLY A 26 3.77 -16.09 4.00
N GLU A 27 3.74 -14.84 4.33
CA GLU A 27 4.17 -14.35 5.64
C GLU A 27 3.50 -13.01 5.92
N ALA A 28 3.65 -12.52 7.14
CA ALA A 28 3.10 -11.22 7.51
C ALA A 28 3.82 -10.12 6.73
N VAL A 29 3.10 -9.06 6.40
CA VAL A 29 3.69 -7.89 5.76
C VAL A 29 4.65 -7.22 6.74
N ALA A 30 5.84 -6.89 6.27
CA ALA A 30 6.87 -6.25 7.07
C ALA A 30 6.99 -4.77 6.72
N ASP A 31 7.58 -3.99 7.62
CA ASP A 31 7.67 -2.55 7.46
C ASP A 31 8.35 -2.10 6.17
N ALA A 32 9.31 -2.87 5.68
CA ALA A 32 10.05 -2.53 4.46
C ALA A 32 9.37 -2.98 3.17
N ASP A 33 8.27 -3.71 3.28
CA ASP A 33 7.55 -4.17 2.09
C ASP A 33 6.95 -2.97 1.36
N LEU A 34 6.85 -3.10 0.03
CA LEU A 34 6.46 -1.99 -0.82
C LEU A 34 5.11 -2.20 -1.47
N PHE A 35 4.37 -1.13 -1.59
CA PHE A 35 3.09 -1.08 -2.27
C PHE A 35 3.15 0.02 -3.33
N ILE A 36 2.28 -0.06 -4.33
CA ILE A 36 2.18 0.97 -5.36
C ILE A 36 1.01 1.89 -5.01
N VAL A 37 1.24 3.19 -5.13
CA VAL A 37 0.20 4.18 -4.87
C VAL A 37 0.20 5.19 -6.00
N ASP A 38 -0.99 5.65 -6.39
CA ASP A 38 -1.14 6.77 -7.31
C ASP A 38 -1.21 8.04 -6.46
N ASN A 39 -0.12 8.78 -6.43
CA ASN A 39 0.08 9.87 -5.50
C ASN A 39 -0.64 11.14 -5.95
N GLY A 40 -1.84 11.32 -5.45
CA GLY A 40 -2.62 12.52 -5.70
C GLY A 40 -3.48 12.47 -6.94
N ALA A 41 -4.35 13.44 -7.09
CA ALA A 41 -5.24 13.52 -8.24
C ALA A 41 -4.43 13.79 -9.51
N GLY A 42 -4.64 12.98 -10.53
CA GLY A 42 -3.85 13.07 -11.75
C GLY A 42 -2.40 12.70 -11.50
N GLY A 43 -2.17 11.90 -10.48
CA GLY A 43 -0.88 11.75 -9.87
C GLY A 43 0.09 10.87 -10.60
N THR A 44 1.20 10.67 -9.93
CA THR A 44 2.29 9.84 -10.41
C THR A 44 2.34 8.58 -9.56
N ASN A 45 2.53 7.44 -10.20
CA ASN A 45 2.68 6.20 -9.44
C ASN A 45 3.96 6.24 -8.63
N ARG A 46 3.83 5.89 -7.36
CA ARG A 46 4.95 5.89 -6.42
C ARG A 46 4.93 4.60 -5.63
N LYS A 47 6.06 4.24 -5.07
CA LYS A 47 6.09 3.15 -4.10
C LYS A 47 5.90 3.74 -2.70
N VAL A 48 5.28 2.96 -1.83
CA VAL A 48 5.14 3.34 -0.43
C VAL A 48 5.50 2.14 0.42
N THR A 49 6.18 2.35 1.53
CA THR A 49 6.49 1.27 2.45
C THR A 49 5.27 0.93 3.29
N ALA A 50 5.20 -0.32 3.73
CA ALA A 50 4.17 -0.73 4.67
C ALA A 50 4.24 0.11 5.94
N SER A 51 5.44 0.48 6.36
CA SER A 51 5.64 1.35 7.52
C SER A 51 4.96 2.70 7.35
N ALA A 52 5.10 3.33 6.19
CA ALA A 52 4.46 4.62 5.93
C ALA A 52 2.94 4.48 5.89
N LEU A 53 2.44 3.41 5.28
CA LEU A 53 1.01 3.15 5.22
C LEU A 53 0.46 2.91 6.63
N LYS A 54 1.21 2.17 7.45
CA LYS A 54 0.83 1.91 8.83
C LYS A 54 0.74 3.21 9.62
N THR A 55 1.69 4.12 9.42
CA THR A 55 1.70 5.41 10.10
C THR A 55 0.45 6.22 9.76
N TYR A 56 0.11 6.27 8.48
CA TYR A 56 -1.10 6.97 8.06
C TYR A 56 -2.34 6.35 8.68
N ALA A 57 -2.46 5.03 8.61
CA ALA A 57 -3.62 4.32 9.16
C ALA A 57 -3.69 4.48 10.68
N SER A 58 -2.56 4.41 11.36
CA SER A 58 -2.49 4.55 12.81
C SER A 58 -2.87 5.95 13.26
N GLY A 59 -2.55 6.96 12.46
CA GLY A 59 -2.94 8.34 12.76
C GLY A 59 -4.44 8.49 12.88
N ALA A 60 -5.20 7.80 12.00
CA ALA A 60 -6.65 7.83 12.07
C ALA A 60 -7.19 6.86 13.12
N SER A 61 -6.57 5.69 13.26
CA SER A 61 -7.03 4.63 14.15
C SER A 61 -6.61 4.85 15.61
N ALA A 62 -5.49 5.52 15.82
CA ALA A 62 -4.91 5.69 17.15
C ALA A 62 -5.88 6.39 18.11
N SER A 63 -6.62 7.37 17.62
CA SER A 63 -7.61 8.06 18.45
C SER A 63 -8.65 7.11 19.01
N LYS A 64 -9.17 6.23 18.15
CA LYS A 64 -10.17 5.27 18.56
C LYS A 64 -9.59 4.22 19.50
N GLY A 65 -8.42 3.74 19.18
CA GLY A 65 -7.73 2.77 20.03
C GLY A 65 -7.41 3.32 21.38
N PHE A 66 -6.94 4.54 21.43
CA PHE A 66 -6.63 5.23 22.67
C PHE A 66 -7.88 5.43 23.51
N ALA A 67 -8.97 5.89 22.88
CA ALA A 67 -10.23 6.09 23.58
C ALA A 67 -10.77 4.78 24.16
N THR A 68 -10.66 3.70 23.38
CA THR A 68 -11.10 2.38 23.82
C THR A 68 -10.26 1.91 25.01
N ALA A 69 -8.95 2.08 24.93
CA ALA A 69 -8.06 1.69 26.01
C ALA A 69 -8.33 2.47 27.28
N MET A 70 -8.59 3.75 27.16
CA MET A 70 -8.92 4.59 28.30
C MET A 70 -10.24 4.14 28.94
N ALA A 71 -11.22 3.81 28.12
CA ALA A 71 -12.51 3.34 28.62
C ALA A 71 -12.35 2.04 29.39
N ILE A 72 -11.51 1.14 28.89
CA ILE A 72 -11.29 -0.14 29.56
C ILE A 72 -10.52 0.05 30.86
N ALA A 73 -9.57 0.98 30.86
CA ALA A 73 -8.76 1.24 32.03
C ALA A 73 -9.55 1.88 33.18
N LEU A 74 -10.63 2.52 32.85
CA LEU A 74 -11.48 3.14 33.84
C LEU A 74 -12.50 2.16 34.41
#